data_69e7a17ba105d34505954d67c69268fb
#
_entry.id   69e7a17ba105d34505954d67c69268fb
#
_cell.length_a   1.000
_cell.length_b   1.000
_cell.length_c   1.000
_cell.angle_alpha   90.00
_cell.angle_beta   90.00
_cell.angle_gamma   90.00
#
_symmetry.space_group_name_H-M   'P 1'
#
loop_
_entity.id
_entity.type
_entity.pdbx_description
1 polymer ?
#
loop_
_entity_poly.entity_id
_entity_poly.type
_entity_poly.pdbx_seq_one_letter_code
_entity_poly.pdbx_strand_id
1 'polypeptide(L)'
;MGTLYICPTPIGNLDDVSQRLIDVLNNVDLIYCEDTRRAKKLLNHFGIETGIESYFIGNEVNKIEDIKRHLENNLNLALISDAGTPLISDPGNKLVEIIIKEGFRVESIPGPSSVLVALTLSGFDISNFQFLGFIPKSGKEKSEFLTKLLNAQMPSVCFTSPKRVIKDLDYFEKNGLNSQITVCRELTKKFETIHRGDIKEVIEKLSSDNLKGEITLVIAPSELNTNVNFEVDSALKILLDNGVPKRDLAKAVSLITDIPTNEIYDKIKDF
;
A
#
# COMPACT_ATOMS: atom_id res chain seq x y z
N MET A 1 25.44 6.81 -22.65
CA MET A 1 24.67 5.84 -21.87
C MET A 1 23.20 6.18 -22.00
N GLY A 2 22.36 5.15 -22.25
CA GLY A 2 20.93 5.29 -22.32
C GLY A 2 20.27 5.59 -20.95
N THR A 3 19.00 5.93 -20.98
CA THR A 3 18.20 6.24 -19.80
C THR A 3 17.06 5.22 -19.63
N LEU A 4 16.83 4.74 -18.41
CA LEU A 4 15.64 3.95 -18.05
C LEU A 4 14.57 4.89 -17.49
N TYR A 5 13.42 4.98 -18.17
CA TYR A 5 12.26 5.76 -17.75
C TYR A 5 11.26 4.86 -17.01
N ILE A 6 10.89 5.24 -15.80
CA ILE A 6 9.80 4.60 -15.03
C ILE A 6 8.52 5.37 -15.35
N CYS A 7 7.60 4.73 -16.04
CA CYS A 7 6.47 5.37 -16.70
C CYS A 7 5.13 4.86 -16.13
N PRO A 8 4.44 5.65 -15.30
CA PRO A 8 3.13 5.28 -14.78
C PRO A 8 2.07 5.32 -15.86
N THR A 9 1.17 4.34 -15.82
CA THR A 9 0.05 4.21 -16.76
C THR A 9 -1.29 4.55 -16.08
N PRO A 10 -2.35 4.84 -16.84
CA PRO A 10 -3.68 5.09 -16.27
C PRO A 10 -4.17 3.96 -15.38
N ILE A 11 -4.84 4.30 -14.27
CA ILE A 11 -5.46 3.31 -13.38
C ILE A 11 -6.90 2.97 -13.78
N GLY A 12 -7.43 3.66 -14.79
CA GLY A 12 -8.80 3.42 -15.26
C GLY A 12 -9.24 4.35 -16.38
N ASN A 13 -8.97 5.65 -16.25
CA ASN A 13 -9.29 6.66 -17.26
C ASN A 13 -8.06 6.97 -18.12
N LEU A 14 -8.18 6.80 -19.42
CA LEU A 14 -7.08 7.07 -20.36
C LEU A 14 -6.70 8.55 -20.42
N ASP A 15 -7.61 9.45 -20.06
CA ASP A 15 -7.36 10.90 -20.05
C ASP A 15 -6.43 11.33 -18.88
N ASP A 16 -6.14 10.44 -17.93
CA ASP A 16 -5.18 10.70 -16.83
C ASP A 16 -3.71 10.63 -17.28
N VAL A 17 -3.45 10.43 -18.56
CA VAL A 17 -2.11 10.39 -19.15
C VAL A 17 -1.55 11.81 -19.33
N SER A 18 -0.32 12.03 -18.86
CA SER A 18 0.37 13.27 -19.15
C SER A 18 0.95 13.29 -20.57
N GLN A 19 1.00 14.47 -21.20
CA GLN A 19 1.65 14.65 -22.50
C GLN A 19 3.11 14.18 -22.46
N ARG A 20 3.82 14.45 -21.35
CA ARG A 20 5.21 14.01 -21.16
C ARG A 20 5.36 12.50 -21.20
N LEU A 21 4.39 11.75 -20.68
CA LEU A 21 4.41 10.28 -20.76
C LEU A 21 4.28 9.82 -22.22
N ILE A 22 3.34 10.38 -22.97
CA ILE A 22 3.15 10.07 -24.39
C ILE A 22 4.42 10.37 -25.19
N ASP A 23 5.04 11.54 -24.96
CA ASP A 23 6.27 11.94 -25.61
C ASP A 23 7.43 10.98 -25.30
N VAL A 24 7.59 10.58 -24.04
CA VAL A 24 8.62 9.60 -23.63
C VAL A 24 8.38 8.25 -24.31
N LEU A 25 7.16 7.72 -24.27
CA LEU A 25 6.86 6.42 -24.86
C LEU A 25 7.00 6.40 -26.39
N ASN A 26 6.82 7.53 -27.06
CA ASN A 26 7.09 7.66 -28.50
C ASN A 26 8.60 7.75 -28.85
N ASN A 27 9.42 8.24 -27.93
CA ASN A 27 10.83 8.54 -28.21
C ASN A 27 11.82 7.52 -27.63
N VAL A 28 11.38 6.57 -26.80
CA VAL A 28 12.25 5.48 -26.32
C VAL A 28 12.40 4.40 -27.38
N ASP A 29 13.50 3.67 -27.31
CA ASP A 29 13.83 2.60 -28.28
C ASP A 29 13.04 1.32 -27.99
N LEU A 30 12.68 1.06 -26.72
CA LEU A 30 11.94 -0.12 -26.32
C LEU A 30 11.18 0.11 -25.00
N ILE A 31 9.98 -0.49 -24.92
CA ILE A 31 9.13 -0.44 -23.74
C ILE A 31 9.05 -1.84 -23.11
N TYR A 32 9.37 -1.93 -21.81
CA TYR A 32 9.17 -3.13 -21.00
C TYR A 32 7.86 -3.03 -20.23
N CYS A 33 7.08 -4.13 -20.21
CA CYS A 33 5.75 -4.17 -19.59
C CYS A 33 5.43 -5.57 -19.03
N GLU A 34 4.53 -5.65 -18.04
CA GLU A 34 4.14 -6.92 -17.45
C GLU A 34 3.27 -7.74 -18.43
N ASP A 35 2.15 -7.20 -18.90
CA ASP A 35 1.28 -7.82 -19.92
C ASP A 35 1.32 -7.04 -21.24
N THR A 36 2.00 -7.63 -22.24
CA THR A 36 2.12 -7.03 -23.58
C THR A 36 0.79 -6.79 -24.27
N ARG A 37 -0.27 -7.53 -23.93
CA ARG A 37 -1.63 -7.35 -24.51
C ARG A 37 -2.28 -6.09 -23.97
N ARG A 38 -2.08 -5.79 -22.66
CA ARG A 38 -2.57 -4.55 -22.01
C ARG A 38 -1.76 -3.36 -22.50
N ALA A 39 -0.45 -3.48 -22.53
CA ALA A 39 0.44 -2.46 -23.07
C ALA A 39 0.07 -2.08 -24.51
N LYS A 40 -0.14 -3.06 -25.41
CA LYS A 40 -0.57 -2.80 -26.79
C LYS A 40 -1.87 -2.01 -26.89
N LYS A 41 -2.87 -2.29 -26.04
CA LYS A 41 -4.12 -1.52 -26.05
C LYS A 41 -3.89 -0.05 -25.68
N LEU A 42 -3.07 0.21 -24.66
CA LEU A 42 -2.71 1.56 -24.24
C LEU A 42 -1.96 2.30 -25.36
N LEU A 43 -0.89 1.69 -25.87
CA LEU A 43 -0.04 2.29 -26.90
C LEU A 43 -0.82 2.58 -28.20
N ASN A 44 -1.63 1.63 -28.65
CA ASN A 44 -2.49 1.82 -29.84
C ASN A 44 -3.48 2.97 -29.67
N HIS A 45 -4.02 3.16 -28.44
CA HIS A 45 -4.95 4.27 -28.18
C HIS A 45 -4.30 5.64 -28.40
N PHE A 46 -3.00 5.75 -28.07
CA PHE A 46 -2.24 6.99 -28.25
C PHE A 46 -1.41 7.04 -29.55
N GLY A 47 -1.56 6.06 -30.44
CA GLY A 47 -0.81 6.01 -31.69
C GLY A 47 0.70 5.79 -31.52
N ILE A 48 1.12 5.14 -30.41
CA ILE A 48 2.52 4.84 -30.12
C ILE A 48 2.90 3.50 -30.75
N GLU A 49 3.92 3.53 -31.62
CA GLU A 49 4.39 2.36 -32.37
C GLU A 49 5.66 1.72 -31.82
N THR A 50 6.19 2.25 -30.71
CA THR A 50 7.40 1.77 -30.04
C THR A 50 7.31 0.29 -29.70
N GLY A 51 8.39 -0.47 -29.96
CA GLY A 51 8.50 -1.90 -29.68
C GLY A 51 8.26 -2.20 -28.20
N ILE A 52 7.67 -3.36 -27.91
CA ILE A 52 7.41 -3.80 -26.53
C ILE A 52 7.98 -5.16 -26.25
N GLU A 53 8.51 -5.34 -25.03
CA GLU A 53 8.96 -6.63 -24.48
C GLU A 53 8.36 -6.90 -23.10
N SER A 54 8.20 -8.18 -22.79
CA SER A 54 7.68 -8.59 -21.49
C SER A 54 8.73 -8.52 -20.39
N TYR A 55 8.36 -7.95 -19.23
CA TYR A 55 9.11 -7.91 -17.98
C TYR A 55 8.19 -8.24 -16.82
N PHE A 56 8.32 -9.43 -16.23
CA PHE A 56 7.45 -9.91 -15.15
C PHE A 56 8.26 -10.74 -14.14
N ILE A 57 7.71 -11.00 -12.96
CA ILE A 57 8.39 -11.70 -11.83
C ILE A 57 9.11 -13.00 -12.24
N GLY A 58 8.64 -13.69 -13.27
CA GLY A 58 9.25 -14.96 -13.72
C GLY A 58 10.45 -14.82 -14.67
N ASN A 59 10.69 -13.64 -15.27
CA ASN A 59 11.77 -13.43 -16.24
C ASN A 59 12.79 -12.34 -15.85
N GLU A 60 12.65 -11.73 -14.67
CA GLU A 60 13.42 -10.56 -14.24
C GLU A 60 14.95 -10.74 -14.40
N VAL A 61 15.49 -11.88 -13.95
CA VAL A 61 16.93 -12.09 -13.92
C VAL A 61 17.55 -12.00 -15.31
N ASN A 62 16.96 -12.67 -16.29
CA ASN A 62 17.45 -12.66 -17.67
C ASN A 62 17.26 -11.28 -18.32
N LYS A 63 16.11 -10.63 -18.03
CA LYS A 63 15.77 -9.33 -18.60
C LYS A 63 16.61 -8.18 -18.05
N ILE A 64 17.09 -8.25 -16.81
CA ILE A 64 18.00 -7.25 -16.25
C ILE A 64 19.28 -7.16 -17.09
N GLU A 65 19.88 -8.29 -17.48
CA GLU A 65 21.08 -8.29 -18.32
C GLU A 65 20.81 -7.76 -19.73
N ASP A 66 19.66 -8.06 -20.32
CA ASP A 66 19.26 -7.51 -21.62
C ASP A 66 19.09 -5.97 -21.54
N ILE A 67 18.42 -5.50 -20.50
CA ILE A 67 18.20 -4.05 -20.25
C ILE A 67 19.52 -3.33 -20.06
N LYS A 68 20.47 -3.89 -19.27
CA LYS A 68 21.81 -3.32 -19.10
C LYS A 68 22.52 -3.17 -20.45
N ARG A 69 22.55 -4.21 -21.26
CA ARG A 69 23.19 -4.22 -22.58
C ARG A 69 22.57 -3.17 -23.51
N HIS A 70 21.25 -2.98 -23.48
CA HIS A 70 20.58 -1.94 -24.24
C HIS A 70 21.01 -0.53 -23.78
N LEU A 71 21.05 -0.29 -22.47
CA LEU A 71 21.50 1.00 -21.91
C LEU A 71 22.98 1.29 -22.21
N GLU A 72 23.86 0.27 -22.19
CA GLU A 72 25.26 0.37 -22.60
C GLU A 72 25.40 0.79 -24.07
N ASN A 73 24.48 0.33 -24.92
CA ASN A 73 24.41 0.69 -26.33
C ASN A 73 23.69 2.04 -26.58
N ASN A 74 23.51 2.86 -25.52
CA ASN A 74 22.87 4.17 -25.55
C ASN A 74 21.38 4.15 -25.94
N LEU A 75 20.68 3.02 -25.82
CA LEU A 75 19.26 2.95 -26.05
C LEU A 75 18.50 3.48 -24.82
N ASN A 76 17.47 4.26 -25.07
CA ASN A 76 16.54 4.74 -24.05
C ASN A 76 15.40 3.73 -23.89
N LEU A 77 15.06 3.39 -22.67
CA LEU A 77 14.10 2.33 -22.35
C LEU A 77 13.00 2.88 -21.45
N ALA A 78 11.78 2.37 -21.57
CA ALA A 78 10.72 2.64 -20.63
C ALA A 78 10.27 1.35 -19.93
N LEU A 79 9.97 1.44 -18.63
CA LEU A 79 9.27 0.41 -17.86
C LEU A 79 7.89 0.94 -17.52
N ILE A 80 6.85 0.23 -17.94
CA ILE A 80 5.45 0.51 -17.63
C ILE A 80 4.85 -0.64 -16.82
N SER A 81 3.88 -0.33 -15.96
CA SER A 81 3.01 -1.32 -15.29
C SER A 81 1.69 -1.51 -16.02
N ASP A 82 0.93 -2.50 -15.65
CA ASP A 82 -0.42 -2.74 -16.17
C ASP A 82 -1.39 -1.60 -15.82
N ALA A 83 -1.20 -0.97 -14.64
CA ALA A 83 -1.98 0.17 -14.18
C ALA A 83 -1.27 0.90 -13.04
N GLY A 84 -1.19 2.23 -13.11
CA GLY A 84 -0.58 3.06 -12.08
C GLY A 84 0.93 3.18 -12.19
N THR A 85 1.58 3.42 -11.06
CA THR A 85 3.03 3.66 -10.98
C THR A 85 3.77 2.33 -10.86
N PRO A 86 4.70 2.01 -11.78
CA PRO A 86 5.53 0.81 -11.67
C PRO A 86 6.24 0.73 -10.32
N LEU A 87 6.65 -0.48 -9.92
CA LEU A 87 7.33 -0.80 -8.66
C LEU A 87 6.43 -0.78 -7.41
N ILE A 88 5.27 -0.16 -7.48
CA ILE A 88 4.32 -0.10 -6.35
C ILE A 88 3.42 -1.34 -6.39
N SER A 89 3.84 -2.41 -5.76
CA SER A 89 3.27 -3.77 -5.84
C SER A 89 3.44 -4.47 -7.19
N ASP A 90 4.31 -3.93 -8.04
CA ASP A 90 4.66 -4.45 -9.36
C ASP A 90 6.16 -4.86 -9.41
N PRO A 91 6.59 -5.66 -10.39
CA PRO A 91 8.00 -6.02 -10.55
C PRO A 91 8.87 -4.81 -10.92
N GLY A 92 10.19 -4.91 -10.65
CA GLY A 92 11.18 -3.94 -11.13
C GLY A 92 12.03 -3.26 -10.05
N ASN A 93 11.72 -3.41 -8.76
CA ASN A 93 12.54 -2.81 -7.69
C ASN A 93 14.00 -3.23 -7.78
N LYS A 94 14.25 -4.52 -8.02
CA LYS A 94 15.62 -5.06 -8.19
C LYS A 94 16.29 -4.55 -9.47
N LEU A 95 15.53 -4.38 -10.55
CA LEU A 95 16.05 -3.78 -11.79
C LEU A 95 16.55 -2.36 -11.52
N VAL A 96 15.69 -1.50 -10.94
CA VAL A 96 16.04 -0.10 -10.66
C VAL A 96 17.26 -0.02 -9.74
N GLU A 97 17.32 -0.84 -8.69
CA GLU A 97 18.47 -0.92 -7.79
C GLU A 97 19.77 -1.22 -8.56
N ILE A 98 19.76 -2.23 -9.43
CA ILE A 98 20.95 -2.64 -10.20
C ILE A 98 21.34 -1.54 -11.19
N ILE A 99 20.40 -0.99 -11.95
CA ILE A 99 20.63 0.04 -12.95
C ILE A 99 21.26 1.31 -12.32
N ILE A 100 20.79 1.71 -11.14
CA ILE A 100 21.38 2.83 -10.40
C ILE A 100 22.79 2.49 -9.90
N LYS A 101 23.03 1.28 -9.36
CA LYS A 101 24.36 0.84 -8.89
C LYS A 101 25.39 0.80 -9.99
N GLU A 102 24.98 0.45 -11.20
CA GLU A 102 25.85 0.41 -12.39
C GLU A 102 26.07 1.81 -13.01
N GLY A 103 25.51 2.86 -12.42
CA GLY A 103 25.72 4.24 -12.82
C GLY A 103 24.87 4.70 -14.01
N PHE A 104 23.88 3.95 -14.43
CA PHE A 104 22.95 4.38 -15.48
C PHE A 104 21.93 5.40 -14.95
N ARG A 105 21.46 6.23 -15.87
CA ARG A 105 20.43 7.21 -15.56
C ARG A 105 19.06 6.54 -15.46
N VAL A 106 18.34 6.80 -14.35
CA VAL A 106 16.94 6.43 -14.15
C VAL A 106 16.12 7.71 -13.99
N GLU A 107 15.06 7.85 -14.77
CA GLU A 107 14.11 8.95 -14.64
C GLU A 107 12.71 8.41 -14.35
N SER A 108 11.97 9.09 -13.46
CA SER A 108 10.56 8.78 -13.20
C SER A 108 9.67 9.88 -13.80
N ILE A 109 8.63 9.46 -14.50
CA ILE A 109 7.57 10.34 -14.98
C ILE A 109 6.49 10.40 -13.90
N PRO A 110 6.10 11.58 -13.39
CA PRO A 110 4.97 11.69 -12.48
C PRO A 110 3.67 11.25 -13.16
N GLY A 111 2.82 10.53 -12.43
CA GLY A 111 1.57 10.06 -13.02
C GLY A 111 0.60 9.37 -12.06
N PRO A 112 -0.41 8.66 -12.58
CA PRO A 112 -1.49 8.07 -11.81
C PRO A 112 -1.03 7.10 -10.73
N SER A 113 -1.69 7.17 -9.57
CA SER A 113 -1.48 6.27 -8.44
C SER A 113 -2.78 6.05 -7.67
N SER A 114 -3.26 4.81 -7.61
CA SER A 114 -4.45 4.46 -6.83
C SER A 114 -4.25 4.70 -5.33
N VAL A 115 -3.02 4.61 -4.84
CA VAL A 115 -2.66 4.91 -3.45
C VAL A 115 -2.95 6.37 -3.11
N LEU A 116 -2.43 7.31 -3.91
CA LEU A 116 -2.63 8.74 -3.67
C LEU A 116 -4.08 9.17 -3.91
N VAL A 117 -4.72 8.65 -4.96
CA VAL A 117 -6.14 8.94 -5.24
C VAL A 117 -7.03 8.45 -4.08
N ALA A 118 -6.82 7.24 -3.58
CA ALA A 118 -7.57 6.72 -2.45
C ALA A 118 -7.36 7.56 -1.17
N LEU A 119 -6.13 7.97 -0.88
CA LEU A 119 -5.81 8.84 0.24
C LEU A 119 -6.56 10.17 0.16
N THR A 120 -6.52 10.85 -0.98
CA THR A 120 -7.22 12.14 -1.16
C THR A 120 -8.74 12.01 -1.03
N LEU A 121 -9.28 10.83 -1.35
CA LEU A 121 -10.71 10.53 -1.23
C LEU A 121 -11.11 10.03 0.16
N SER A 122 -10.16 9.69 1.03
CA SER A 122 -10.46 9.11 2.34
C SER A 122 -11.11 10.09 3.31
N GLY A 123 -10.71 11.36 3.25
CA GLY A 123 -11.12 12.38 4.22
C GLY A 123 -10.35 12.33 5.54
N PHE A 124 -9.30 11.50 5.64
CA PHE A 124 -8.42 11.44 6.81
C PHE A 124 -7.31 12.49 6.74
N ASP A 125 -6.63 12.75 7.88
CA ASP A 125 -5.37 13.48 7.85
C ASP A 125 -4.29 12.61 7.20
N ILE A 126 -3.85 13.02 6.02
CA ILE A 126 -2.87 12.30 5.20
C ILE A 126 -1.50 12.97 5.19
N SER A 127 -1.23 13.86 6.14
CA SER A 127 0.09 14.49 6.29
C SER A 127 1.21 13.45 6.44
N ASN A 128 0.89 12.33 7.06
CA ASN A 128 1.70 11.13 7.11
C ASN A 128 0.82 9.92 6.77
N PHE A 129 1.35 8.95 6.04
CA PHE A 129 0.67 7.70 5.74
C PHE A 129 1.67 6.57 5.50
N GLN A 130 1.21 5.34 5.54
CA GLN A 130 1.99 4.16 5.15
C GLN A 130 1.25 3.35 4.07
N PHE A 131 2.04 2.77 3.16
CA PHE A 131 1.53 1.82 2.18
C PHE A 131 1.99 0.41 2.53
N LEU A 132 1.06 -0.52 2.69
CA LEU A 132 1.32 -1.89 3.16
C LEU A 132 1.24 -2.95 2.05
N GLY A 133 0.97 -2.53 0.81
CA GLY A 133 0.82 -3.47 -0.31
C GLY A 133 -0.46 -4.31 -0.23
N PHE A 134 -0.43 -5.53 -0.77
CA PHE A 134 -1.59 -6.43 -0.76
C PHE A 134 -1.78 -7.08 0.61
N ILE A 135 -3.04 -7.14 1.08
CA ILE A 135 -3.41 -7.90 2.27
C ILE A 135 -3.08 -9.38 2.04
N PRO A 136 -2.28 -10.02 2.92
CA PRO A 136 -1.96 -11.44 2.81
C PRO A 136 -3.22 -12.33 2.84
N LYS A 137 -3.18 -13.49 2.17
CA LYS A 137 -4.36 -14.36 2.03
C LYS A 137 -4.79 -14.98 3.35
N SER A 138 -3.84 -15.46 4.14
CA SER A 138 -4.11 -16.20 5.38
C SER A 138 -2.82 -16.41 6.20
N GLY A 139 -2.94 -17.07 7.34
CA GLY A 139 -1.82 -17.53 8.15
C GLY A 139 -1.10 -16.41 8.91
N LYS A 140 0.15 -16.67 9.26
CA LYS A 140 0.99 -15.81 10.08
C LYS A 140 1.17 -14.41 9.44
N GLU A 141 1.40 -14.35 8.13
CA GLU A 141 1.54 -13.08 7.41
C GLU A 141 0.30 -12.17 7.56
N LYS A 142 -0.91 -12.76 7.52
CA LYS A 142 -2.15 -11.99 7.70
C LYS A 142 -2.30 -11.48 9.13
N SER A 143 -1.89 -12.26 10.12
CA SER A 143 -1.88 -11.83 11.53
C SER A 143 -0.86 -10.73 11.77
N GLU A 144 0.35 -10.84 11.21
CA GLU A 144 1.37 -9.79 11.27
C GLU A 144 0.92 -8.50 10.57
N PHE A 145 0.20 -8.63 9.44
CA PHE A 145 -0.38 -7.49 8.74
C PHE A 145 -1.43 -6.77 9.61
N LEU A 146 -2.31 -7.53 10.27
CA LEU A 146 -3.27 -6.95 11.23
C LEU A 146 -2.55 -6.25 12.39
N THR A 147 -1.50 -6.86 12.94
CA THR A 147 -0.70 -6.23 14.00
C THR A 147 -0.12 -4.88 13.57
N LYS A 148 0.32 -4.75 12.30
CA LYS A 148 0.76 -3.46 11.74
C LYS A 148 -0.37 -2.44 11.69
N LEU A 149 -1.59 -2.86 11.34
CA LEU A 149 -2.77 -1.98 11.33
C LEU A 149 -3.17 -1.53 12.74
N LEU A 150 -3.17 -2.45 13.70
CA LEU A 150 -3.51 -2.15 15.10
C LEU A 150 -2.56 -1.16 15.75
N ASN A 151 -1.28 -1.21 15.37
CA ASN A 151 -0.23 -0.33 15.90
C ASN A 151 0.02 0.92 15.03
N ALA A 152 -0.76 1.10 13.96
CA ALA A 152 -0.56 2.23 13.05
C ALA A 152 -0.92 3.55 13.72
N GLN A 153 -0.01 4.53 13.63
CA GLN A 153 -0.20 5.89 14.12
C GLN A 153 -0.62 6.87 12.99
N MET A 154 -0.74 6.35 11.77
CA MET A 154 -1.08 7.11 10.57
C MET A 154 -1.97 6.26 9.65
N PRO A 155 -2.71 6.87 8.70
CA PRO A 155 -3.51 6.13 7.74
C PRO A 155 -2.68 5.09 6.98
N SER A 156 -3.24 3.89 6.86
CA SER A 156 -2.65 2.75 6.16
C SER A 156 -3.38 2.52 4.86
N VAL A 157 -2.65 2.50 3.75
CA VAL A 157 -3.20 2.13 2.43
C VAL A 157 -2.82 0.70 2.11
N CYS A 158 -3.78 -0.09 1.63
CA CYS A 158 -3.52 -1.44 1.19
C CYS A 158 -4.43 -1.87 0.04
N PHE A 159 -4.00 -2.92 -0.66
CA PHE A 159 -4.75 -3.50 -1.77
C PHE A 159 -5.41 -4.82 -1.36
N THR A 160 -6.59 -5.06 -1.90
CA THR A 160 -7.26 -6.35 -1.82
C THR A 160 -8.05 -6.63 -3.10
N SER A 161 -8.64 -7.80 -3.18
CA SER A 161 -9.50 -8.17 -4.32
C SER A 161 -10.97 -8.13 -3.94
N PRO A 162 -11.88 -7.92 -4.92
CA PRO A 162 -13.33 -7.95 -4.69
C PRO A 162 -13.82 -9.23 -3.99
N LYS A 163 -13.22 -10.36 -4.31
CA LYS A 163 -13.57 -11.66 -3.72
C LYS A 163 -13.18 -11.79 -2.25
N ARG A 164 -12.29 -10.92 -1.78
CA ARG A 164 -11.68 -11.04 -0.45
C ARG A 164 -12.03 -9.89 0.48
N VAL A 165 -12.35 -8.71 -0.04
CA VAL A 165 -12.49 -7.49 0.76
C VAL A 165 -13.38 -7.68 1.98
N ILE A 166 -14.58 -8.24 1.82
CA ILE A 166 -15.50 -8.48 2.94
C ILE A 166 -14.88 -9.43 3.97
N LYS A 167 -14.27 -10.54 3.53
CA LYS A 167 -13.60 -11.49 4.41
C LYS A 167 -12.38 -10.91 5.11
N ASP A 168 -11.65 -10.02 4.44
CA ASP A 168 -10.49 -9.37 5.01
C ASP A 168 -10.92 -8.37 6.10
N LEU A 169 -11.95 -7.55 5.82
CA LEU A 169 -12.51 -6.60 6.78
C LEU A 169 -13.16 -7.30 7.98
N ASP A 170 -13.96 -8.35 7.75
CA ASP A 170 -14.57 -9.17 8.80
C ASP A 170 -13.50 -9.81 9.71
N TYR A 171 -12.41 -10.29 9.14
CA TYR A 171 -11.28 -10.80 9.91
C TYR A 171 -10.64 -9.70 10.77
N PHE A 172 -10.44 -8.51 10.23
CA PHE A 172 -9.83 -7.40 10.98
C PHE A 172 -10.72 -6.93 12.12
N GLU A 173 -12.01 -6.76 11.86
CA GLU A 173 -13.01 -6.36 12.88
C GLU A 173 -13.07 -7.37 14.02
N LYS A 174 -13.21 -8.67 13.72
CA LYS A 174 -13.27 -9.74 14.71
C LYS A 174 -12.00 -9.89 15.56
N ASN A 175 -10.87 -9.42 15.05
CA ASN A 175 -9.60 -9.45 15.77
C ASN A 175 -9.17 -8.07 16.32
N GLY A 176 -10.13 -7.18 16.54
CA GLY A 176 -9.96 -5.98 17.35
C GLY A 176 -9.62 -4.69 16.60
N LEU A 177 -9.60 -4.69 15.26
CA LEU A 177 -9.43 -3.44 14.51
C LEU A 177 -10.73 -2.63 14.56
N ASN A 178 -10.72 -1.55 15.31
CA ASN A 178 -11.82 -0.57 15.39
C ASN A 178 -11.33 0.73 14.78
N SER A 179 -11.64 0.96 13.51
CA SER A 179 -11.15 2.11 12.74
C SER A 179 -12.17 2.56 11.72
N GLN A 180 -12.13 3.85 11.39
CA GLN A 180 -12.78 4.37 10.20
C GLN A 180 -12.03 3.86 8.97
N ILE A 181 -12.76 3.46 7.94
CA ILE A 181 -12.17 2.97 6.70
C ILE A 181 -12.79 3.63 5.48
N THR A 182 -12.01 3.68 4.42
CA THR A 182 -12.48 4.04 3.08
C THR A 182 -12.16 2.91 2.12
N VAL A 183 -13.17 2.38 1.46
CA VAL A 183 -13.03 1.37 0.40
C VAL A 183 -13.25 2.05 -0.94
N CYS A 184 -12.21 2.16 -1.74
CA CYS A 184 -12.25 2.69 -3.09
C CYS A 184 -12.25 1.54 -4.08
N ARG A 185 -13.27 1.45 -4.93
CA ARG A 185 -13.39 0.42 -5.95
C ARG A 185 -13.41 1.05 -7.33
N GLU A 186 -12.66 0.49 -8.27
CA GLU A 186 -12.65 0.90 -9.69
C GLU A 186 -12.36 2.41 -9.86
N LEU A 187 -11.38 2.94 -9.13
CA LEU A 187 -10.99 4.34 -9.18
C LEU A 187 -10.77 4.82 -10.61
N THR A 188 -11.28 5.99 -10.93
CA THR A 188 -11.28 6.67 -12.25
C THR A 188 -12.06 5.96 -13.36
N LYS A 189 -12.69 4.80 -13.07
CA LYS A 189 -13.46 4.02 -14.04
C LYS A 189 -14.96 4.36 -13.97
N LYS A 190 -15.71 3.94 -14.99
CA LYS A 190 -17.16 4.20 -15.10
C LYS A 190 -17.98 3.76 -13.88
N PHE A 191 -17.52 2.71 -13.17
CA PHE A 191 -18.22 2.14 -12.01
C PHE A 191 -17.45 2.37 -10.71
N GLU A 192 -16.79 3.53 -10.60
CA GLU A 192 -16.15 3.95 -9.37
C GLU A 192 -17.16 4.00 -8.23
N THR A 193 -16.80 3.40 -7.10
CA THR A 193 -17.57 3.50 -5.85
C THR A 193 -16.63 3.72 -4.67
N ILE A 194 -17.09 4.55 -3.73
CA ILE A 194 -16.34 4.90 -2.54
C ILE A 194 -17.25 4.76 -1.33
N HIS A 195 -16.92 3.81 -0.45
CA HIS A 195 -17.63 3.58 0.81
C HIS A 195 -16.76 4.05 1.97
N ARG A 196 -17.33 4.87 2.84
CA ARG A 196 -16.68 5.40 4.05
C ARG A 196 -17.53 5.08 5.27
N GLY A 197 -16.90 4.90 6.42
CA GLY A 197 -17.54 4.66 7.71
C GLY A 197 -16.76 3.67 8.55
N ASP A 198 -17.39 3.21 9.61
CA ASP A 198 -16.88 2.11 10.42
C ASP A 198 -16.82 0.82 9.62
N ILE A 199 -15.91 -0.07 10.02
CA ILE A 199 -15.72 -1.36 9.32
C ILE A 199 -17.03 -2.10 9.12
N LYS A 200 -17.92 -2.16 10.15
CA LYS A 200 -19.20 -2.87 10.09
C LYS A 200 -20.15 -2.26 9.06
N GLU A 201 -20.33 -0.95 9.11
CA GLU A 201 -21.17 -0.23 8.13
C GLU A 201 -20.68 -0.43 6.70
N VAL A 202 -19.37 -0.41 6.50
CA VAL A 202 -18.79 -0.60 5.17
C VAL A 202 -18.96 -2.04 4.69
N ILE A 203 -18.83 -3.05 5.55
CA ILE A 203 -19.13 -4.46 5.22
C ILE A 203 -20.59 -4.61 4.75
N GLU A 204 -21.54 -4.00 5.45
CA GLU A 204 -22.96 -4.02 5.07
C GLU A 204 -23.20 -3.41 3.69
N LYS A 205 -22.62 -2.23 3.42
CA LYS A 205 -22.69 -1.55 2.11
C LYS A 205 -22.09 -2.41 0.99
N LEU A 206 -20.93 -2.98 1.23
CA LEU A 206 -20.25 -3.85 0.26
C LEU A 206 -21.01 -5.16 -0.02
N SER A 207 -21.72 -5.69 0.96
CA SER A 207 -22.46 -6.95 0.83
C SER A 207 -23.65 -6.85 -0.12
N SER A 208 -24.16 -5.64 -0.37
CA SER A 208 -25.21 -5.38 -1.35
C SER A 208 -24.69 -5.17 -2.78
N ASP A 209 -23.38 -5.02 -2.96
CA ASP A 209 -22.76 -4.68 -4.23
C ASP A 209 -22.30 -5.90 -5.03
N ASN A 210 -22.37 -5.80 -6.35
CA ASN A 210 -21.74 -6.77 -7.24
C ASN A 210 -20.24 -6.42 -7.36
N LEU A 211 -19.44 -6.90 -6.41
CA LEU A 211 -18.03 -6.55 -6.28
C LEU A 211 -17.20 -7.16 -7.41
N LYS A 212 -16.71 -6.31 -8.32
CA LYS A 212 -15.75 -6.63 -9.38
C LYS A 212 -14.69 -5.55 -9.48
N GLY A 213 -13.56 -5.86 -10.12
CA GLY A 213 -12.51 -4.91 -10.42
C GLY A 213 -11.42 -4.83 -9.36
N GLU A 214 -10.89 -3.66 -9.11
CA GLU A 214 -9.75 -3.40 -8.24
C GLU A 214 -10.19 -2.62 -7.00
N ILE A 215 -9.59 -2.93 -5.85
CA ILE A 215 -9.95 -2.31 -4.57
C ILE A 215 -8.71 -1.80 -3.87
N THR A 216 -8.76 -0.51 -3.52
CA THR A 216 -7.81 0.15 -2.63
C THR A 216 -8.53 0.51 -1.32
N LEU A 217 -7.93 0.13 -0.20
CA LEU A 217 -8.41 0.44 1.14
C LEU A 217 -7.55 1.54 1.76
N VAL A 218 -8.19 2.49 2.44
CA VAL A 218 -7.52 3.40 3.37
C VAL A 218 -8.12 3.16 4.74
N ILE A 219 -7.28 2.84 5.71
CA ILE A 219 -7.67 2.52 7.08
C ILE A 219 -7.08 3.60 7.97
N ALA A 220 -7.92 4.35 8.68
CA ALA A 220 -7.46 5.32 9.66
C ALA A 220 -6.67 4.63 10.78
N PRO A 221 -5.77 5.32 11.49
CA PRO A 221 -5.21 4.81 12.73
C PRO A 221 -6.36 4.27 13.59
N SER A 222 -6.17 3.10 14.16
CA SER A 222 -7.09 2.63 15.20
C SER A 222 -7.14 3.74 16.26
N GLU A 223 -8.32 4.24 16.58
CA GLU A 223 -8.43 5.00 17.81
C GLU A 223 -7.83 4.08 18.86
N LEU A 224 -6.66 4.46 19.35
CA LEU A 224 -6.11 3.79 20.50
C LEU A 224 -7.29 3.79 21.47
N ASN A 225 -7.86 2.62 21.73
CA ASN A 225 -8.57 2.44 22.97
C ASN A 225 -7.52 2.79 24.01
N THR A 226 -7.53 4.07 24.46
CA THR A 226 -6.88 4.49 25.69
C THR A 226 -7.50 3.76 26.88
N ASN A 227 -8.60 3.07 26.66
CA ASN A 227 -9.01 1.85 27.32
C ASN A 227 -8.24 0.66 26.73
N VAL A 228 -6.91 0.66 26.81
CA VAL A 228 -6.21 -0.54 27.14
C VAL A 228 -6.69 -0.82 28.56
N ASN A 229 -7.91 -1.30 28.68
CA ASN A 229 -8.31 -2.18 29.75
C ASN A 229 -7.51 -3.46 29.51
N PHE A 230 -6.31 -3.26 29.85
CA PHE A 230 -5.37 -4.28 30.07
C PHE A 230 -6.07 -5.33 30.96
N GLU A 231 -5.95 -6.54 30.58
CA GLU A 231 -5.55 -7.57 31.50
C GLU A 231 -4.20 -7.23 32.21
N VAL A 232 -3.70 -6.00 32.12
CA VAL A 232 -2.67 -5.38 32.96
C VAL A 232 -3.15 -5.40 34.40
N ASP A 233 -4.40 -5.26 34.69
CA ASP A 233 -4.86 -5.35 36.08
C ASP A 233 -4.49 -6.72 36.63
N SER A 234 -4.62 -7.80 35.87
CA SER A 234 -4.18 -9.13 36.31
C SER A 234 -2.65 -9.25 36.33
N ALA A 235 -1.95 -8.74 35.33
CA ALA A 235 -0.48 -8.80 35.28
C ALA A 235 0.16 -7.86 36.31
N LEU A 236 -0.38 -6.65 36.48
CA LEU A 236 0.05 -5.72 37.53
C LEU A 236 -0.22 -6.29 38.94
N LYS A 237 -1.36 -6.92 39.12
CA LYS A 237 -1.70 -7.58 40.38
C LYS A 237 -0.74 -8.72 40.70
N ILE A 238 -0.41 -9.57 39.72
CA ILE A 238 0.59 -10.62 39.88
C ILE A 238 1.96 -10.02 40.27
N LEU A 239 2.39 -8.94 39.64
CA LEU A 239 3.67 -8.28 39.94
C LEU A 239 3.67 -7.65 41.36
N LEU A 240 2.56 -7.04 41.74
CA LEU A 240 2.37 -6.48 43.08
C LEU A 240 2.34 -7.58 44.15
N ASP A 241 1.64 -8.67 43.91
CA ASP A 241 1.57 -9.85 44.80
C ASP A 241 2.95 -10.53 44.96
N ASN A 242 3.82 -10.40 43.96
CA ASN A 242 5.22 -10.85 44.03
C ASN A 242 6.18 -9.80 44.62
N GLY A 243 5.67 -8.73 45.23
CA GLY A 243 6.45 -7.77 46.00
C GLY A 243 7.14 -6.67 45.22
N VAL A 244 6.76 -6.46 43.94
CA VAL A 244 7.27 -5.33 43.16
C VAL A 244 6.70 -4.02 43.73
N PRO A 245 7.53 -3.02 44.11
CA PRO A 245 7.04 -1.77 44.66
C PRO A 245 6.14 -1.02 43.68
N LYS A 246 4.95 -0.57 44.11
CA LYS A 246 3.96 0.16 43.27
C LYS A 246 4.60 1.32 42.48
N ARG A 247 5.56 2.02 43.07
CA ARG A 247 6.24 3.16 42.43
C ARG A 247 7.16 2.75 41.30
N ASP A 248 7.83 1.61 41.41
CA ASP A 248 8.73 1.09 40.37
C ASP A 248 7.91 0.46 39.23
N LEU A 249 6.79 -0.19 39.56
CA LEU A 249 5.86 -0.69 38.63
C LEU A 249 5.21 0.43 37.81
N ALA A 250 4.76 1.52 38.44
CA ALA A 250 4.20 2.69 37.74
C ALA A 250 5.22 3.33 36.79
N LYS A 251 6.50 3.42 37.20
CA LYS A 251 7.57 3.91 36.31
C LYS A 251 7.80 2.99 35.12
N ALA A 252 7.87 1.68 35.35
CA ALA A 252 8.10 0.71 34.29
C ALA A 252 6.95 0.74 33.25
N VAL A 253 5.71 0.81 33.72
CA VAL A 253 4.53 0.90 32.83
C VAL A 253 4.51 2.24 32.09
N SER A 254 4.87 3.34 32.73
CA SER A 254 4.98 4.66 32.09
C SER A 254 5.99 4.67 30.93
N LEU A 255 7.10 3.94 31.04
CA LEU A 255 8.10 3.81 29.98
C LEU A 255 7.62 2.99 28.77
N ILE A 256 6.59 2.16 28.96
CA ILE A 256 6.06 1.26 27.91
C ILE A 256 4.80 1.84 27.25
N THR A 257 4.03 2.67 27.98
CA THR A 257 2.68 3.09 27.59
C THR A 257 2.56 4.57 27.26
N ASP A 258 3.59 5.37 27.43
CA ASP A 258 3.56 6.86 27.38
C ASP A 258 2.54 7.52 28.33
N ILE A 259 1.93 6.75 29.23
CA ILE A 259 1.01 7.26 30.27
C ILE A 259 1.84 7.85 31.41
N PRO A 260 1.51 9.06 31.92
CA PRO A 260 2.23 9.66 33.04
C PRO A 260 2.27 8.75 34.27
N THR A 261 3.45 8.65 34.90
CA THR A 261 3.67 7.77 36.07
C THR A 261 2.65 8.00 37.20
N ASN A 262 2.21 9.24 37.39
CA ASN A 262 1.22 9.59 38.44
C ASN A 262 -0.16 8.97 38.14
N GLU A 263 -0.59 8.97 36.88
CA GLU A 263 -1.88 8.38 36.49
C GLU A 263 -1.86 6.85 36.66
N ILE A 264 -0.74 6.21 36.34
CA ILE A 264 -0.58 4.77 36.55
C ILE A 264 -0.56 4.45 38.04
N TYR A 265 0.18 5.23 38.81
CA TYR A 265 0.25 5.05 40.26
C TYR A 265 -1.12 5.18 40.93
N ASP A 266 -1.92 6.16 40.53
CA ASP A 266 -3.29 6.35 41.02
C ASP A 266 -4.24 5.18 40.68
N LYS A 267 -4.04 4.52 39.57
CA LYS A 267 -4.79 3.31 39.18
C LYS A 267 -4.42 2.08 40.01
N ILE A 268 -3.16 1.93 40.38
CA ILE A 268 -2.66 0.73 41.10
C ILE A 268 -2.52 0.92 42.63
N LYS A 269 -2.83 2.11 43.14
CA LYS A 269 -2.70 2.38 44.62
C LYS A 269 -3.68 1.56 45.45
N ASP A 270 -4.84 1.19 44.85
CA ASP A 270 -5.90 0.48 45.54
C ASP A 270 -5.86 -1.06 45.31
N PHE A 271 -4.84 -1.57 44.62
CA PHE A 271 -4.57 -3.01 44.45
C PHE A 271 -3.88 -3.61 45.69
#